data_1fa56899d11d1b0f6ae73117a27bbd52
#
_entry.id   1fa56899d11d1b0f6ae73117a27bbd52
#
_cell.length_a   1.000
_cell.length_b   1.000
_cell.length_c   1.000
_cell.angle_alpha   90.00
_cell.angle_beta   90.00
_cell.angle_gamma   90.00
#
_symmetry.space_group_name_H-M   'P 1'
#
loop_
_entity.id
_entity.type
_entity.pdbx_description
1 polymer ?
#
loop_
_entity_poly.entity_id
_entity_poly.type
_entity_poly.pdbx_seq_one_letter_code
_entity_poly.pdbx_strand_id
1 'polypeptide(L)'
;KNKIDELTYLNGLVYERIFYNWEKNKGFKLMIGKKNGKKSKVEWDLKSKDNKTKLTIKVTPYISKKFHILIYIVLLKIYVFPSLKKYLNSVTKGIKFFIEKGTPVKQNQFGKHKWFS
;
A
#
# COMPACT_ATOMS: atom_id res chain seq x y z
N LYS A 1 -6.87 3.19 20.08
CA LYS A 1 -7.64 4.25 19.41
C LYS A 1 -7.20 4.34 17.95
N ASN A 2 -8.15 4.27 17.02
CA ASN A 2 -7.85 4.33 15.60
C ASN A 2 -7.50 5.75 15.17
N LYS A 3 -6.48 5.87 14.32
CA LYS A 3 -6.12 7.13 13.68
C LYS A 3 -6.62 7.13 12.24
N ILE A 4 -7.25 8.21 11.82
CA ILE A 4 -7.82 8.35 10.48
C ILE A 4 -7.13 9.52 9.78
N ASP A 5 -6.71 9.32 8.53
CA ASP A 5 -6.23 10.38 7.65
C ASP A 5 -6.70 10.17 6.21
N GLU A 6 -6.38 11.11 5.34
CA GLU A 6 -6.69 11.04 3.92
C GLU A 6 -5.40 11.10 3.11
N LEU A 7 -5.32 10.29 2.08
CA LEU A 7 -4.21 10.25 1.13
C LEU A 7 -4.71 10.70 -0.24
N THR A 8 -4.16 11.80 -0.74
CA THR A 8 -4.46 12.31 -2.06
C THR A 8 -3.34 11.93 -3.03
N TYR A 9 -3.70 11.18 -4.06
CA TYR A 9 -2.78 10.81 -5.13
C TYR A 9 -2.63 11.94 -6.16
N LEU A 10 -1.56 11.91 -6.94
CA LEU A 10 -1.26 12.94 -7.93
C LEU A 10 -2.32 13.07 -9.04
N ASN A 11 -3.06 12.00 -9.31
CA ASN A 11 -4.18 12.00 -10.26
C ASN A 11 -5.49 12.53 -9.67
N GLY A 12 -5.47 13.03 -8.42
CA GLY A 12 -6.65 13.56 -7.73
C GLY A 12 -7.48 12.51 -6.98
N LEU A 13 -7.11 11.24 -7.03
CA LEU A 13 -7.78 10.19 -6.28
C LEU A 13 -7.53 10.37 -4.78
N VAL A 14 -8.59 10.38 -3.98
CA VAL A 14 -8.51 10.54 -2.52
C VAL A 14 -8.98 9.25 -1.83
N TYR A 15 -8.13 8.70 -0.97
CA TYR A 15 -8.46 7.55 -0.15
C TYR A 15 -8.38 7.91 1.33
N GLU A 16 -9.30 7.36 2.11
CA GLU A 16 -9.27 7.40 3.57
C GLU A 16 -8.48 6.21 4.10
N ARG A 17 -7.59 6.47 5.07
CA ARG A 17 -6.85 5.43 5.75
C ARG A 17 -7.24 5.39 7.23
N ILE A 18 -7.53 4.20 7.73
CA ILE A 18 -7.88 3.96 9.13
C ILE A 18 -6.79 3.07 9.72
N PHE A 19 -5.89 3.67 10.51
CA PHE A 19 -4.81 2.95 11.16
C PHE A 19 -5.31 2.28 12.42
N TYR A 20 -4.96 1.02 12.56
CA TYR A 20 -5.22 0.25 13.76
C TYR A 20 -4.01 -0.66 14.06
N ASN A 21 -3.93 -1.17 15.27
CA ASN A 21 -2.90 -2.11 15.69
C ASN A 21 -1.48 -1.60 15.43
N TRP A 22 -1.17 -0.42 15.97
CA TRP A 22 0.14 0.19 15.86
C TRP A 22 1.08 -0.36 16.94
N GLU A 23 2.21 -0.95 16.52
CA GLU A 23 3.26 -1.42 17.42
C GLU A 23 4.58 -0.73 17.08
N LYS A 24 5.13 0.00 18.06
CA LYS A 24 6.40 0.72 17.87
C LYS A 24 7.51 -0.24 17.47
N ASN A 25 8.28 0.13 16.43
CA ASN A 25 9.40 -0.63 15.86
C ASN A 25 9.04 -1.99 15.24
N LYS A 26 7.77 -2.34 15.19
CA LYS A 26 7.31 -3.60 14.56
C LYS A 26 6.46 -3.36 13.32
N GLY A 27 5.61 -2.36 13.34
CA GLY A 27 4.76 -2.05 12.22
C GLY A 27 3.36 -1.61 12.60
N PHE A 28 2.48 -1.61 11.62
CA PHE A 28 1.09 -1.22 11.81
C PHE A 28 0.20 -1.85 10.75
N LYS A 29 -1.10 -1.81 11.02
CA LYS A 29 -2.13 -2.26 10.08
C LYS A 29 -3.06 -1.11 9.78
N LEU A 30 -3.57 -1.05 8.56
CA LEU A 30 -4.54 -0.04 8.15
C LEU A 30 -5.55 -0.60 7.16
N MET A 31 -6.72 0.03 7.16
CA MET A 31 -7.72 -0.13 6.11
C MET A 31 -7.63 1.08 5.18
N ILE A 32 -7.65 0.86 3.88
CA ILE A 32 -7.56 1.93 2.89
C ILE A 32 -8.64 1.78 1.80
N GLY A 33 -9.27 2.87 1.44
CA GLY A 33 -10.28 2.92 0.40
C GLY A 33 -10.98 4.27 0.33
N LYS A 34 -12.01 4.36 -0.50
CA LYS A 34 -12.81 5.58 -0.60
C LYS A 34 -13.57 5.83 0.70
N LYS A 35 -13.73 7.11 1.04
CA LYS A 35 -14.56 7.52 2.18
C LYS A 35 -15.97 6.92 2.03
N ASN A 36 -16.48 6.33 3.10
CA ASN A 36 -17.75 5.62 3.12
C ASN A 36 -17.84 4.43 2.13
N GLY A 37 -16.72 4.01 1.56
CA GLY A 37 -16.66 2.88 0.64
C GLY A 37 -16.00 1.64 1.25
N LYS A 38 -15.90 0.60 0.44
CA LYS A 38 -15.21 -0.62 0.81
C LYS A 38 -13.71 -0.37 0.89
N LYS A 39 -13.06 -1.01 1.84
CA LYS A 39 -11.65 -0.81 2.12
C LYS A 39 -10.85 -2.10 2.02
N SER A 40 -9.63 -1.98 1.52
CA SER A 40 -8.65 -3.05 1.51
C SER A 40 -7.79 -2.98 2.78
N LYS A 41 -7.27 -4.13 3.20
CA LYS A 41 -6.38 -4.23 4.35
C LYS A 41 -4.94 -4.11 3.91
N VAL A 42 -4.14 -3.32 4.64
CA VAL A 42 -2.70 -3.19 4.42
C VAL A 42 -1.98 -3.42 5.73
N GLU A 43 -0.94 -4.24 5.70
CA GLU A 43 -0.10 -4.55 6.85
C GLU A 43 1.35 -4.16 6.54
N TRP A 44 1.95 -3.39 7.43
CA TRP A 44 3.36 -3.02 7.40
C TRP A 44 4.09 -3.73 8.52
N ASP A 45 5.10 -4.49 8.18
CA ASP A 45 5.87 -5.28 9.13
C ASP A 45 7.36 -4.96 9.02
N LEU A 46 8.00 -4.67 10.15
CA LEU A 46 9.41 -4.35 10.24
C LEU A 46 10.12 -5.46 11.01
N LYS A 47 11.15 -6.02 10.44
CA LYS A 47 12.00 -7.02 11.08
C LYS A 47 13.46 -6.62 10.99
N SER A 48 14.16 -6.70 12.12
CA SER A 48 15.61 -6.52 12.19
C SER A 48 16.34 -7.82 11.95
N LYS A 49 17.35 -7.80 11.09
CA LYS A 49 18.24 -8.93 10.86
C LYS A 49 19.62 -8.43 10.42
N ASP A 50 20.70 -8.87 11.09
CA ASP A 50 22.09 -8.56 10.73
C ASP A 50 22.35 -7.05 10.57
N ASN A 51 21.90 -6.25 11.54
CA ASN A 51 21.99 -4.78 11.55
C ASN A 51 21.25 -4.09 10.39
N LYS A 52 20.37 -4.82 9.70
CA LYS A 52 19.50 -4.28 8.64
C LYS A 52 18.06 -4.42 9.03
N THR A 53 17.21 -3.53 8.51
CA THR A 53 15.76 -3.60 8.71
C THR A 53 15.09 -4.05 7.42
N LYS A 54 14.29 -5.12 7.53
CA LYS A 54 13.44 -5.59 6.43
C LYS A 54 12.04 -5.01 6.61
N LEU A 55 11.57 -4.27 5.62
CA LEU A 55 10.19 -3.81 5.52
C LEU A 55 9.40 -4.75 4.62
N THR A 56 8.28 -5.24 5.12
CA THR A 56 7.32 -6.02 4.33
C THR A 56 5.97 -5.30 4.31
N ILE A 57 5.42 -5.10 3.12
CA ILE A 57 4.09 -4.53 2.93
C ILE A 57 3.19 -5.59 2.31
N LYS A 58 2.13 -5.95 3.02
CA LYS A 58 1.14 -6.92 2.55
C LYS A 58 -0.19 -6.22 2.31
N VAL A 59 -0.71 -6.34 1.09
CA VAL A 59 -2.02 -5.79 0.71
C VAL A 59 -2.99 -6.92 0.48
N THR A 60 -4.14 -6.87 1.16
CA THR A 60 -5.26 -7.77 0.93
C THR A 60 -6.40 -6.95 0.34
N PRO A 61 -6.62 -7.03 -1.00
CA PRO A 61 -7.66 -6.26 -1.66
C PRO A 61 -9.06 -6.64 -1.18
N TYR A 62 -9.98 -5.66 -1.14
CA TYR A 62 -11.39 -5.95 -0.91
C TYR A 62 -11.96 -6.74 -2.08
N ILE A 63 -12.64 -7.83 -1.77
CA ILE A 63 -13.28 -8.71 -2.75
C ILE A 63 -14.79 -8.48 -2.73
N SER A 64 -15.34 -8.00 -3.84
CA SER A 64 -16.79 -7.84 -3.96
C SER A 64 -17.49 -9.20 -4.16
N LYS A 65 -18.53 -9.44 -3.38
CA LYS A 65 -19.36 -10.66 -3.52
C LYS A 65 -20.18 -10.70 -4.82
N LYS A 66 -20.20 -9.60 -5.59
CA LYS A 66 -20.95 -9.49 -6.84
C LYS A 66 -20.36 -10.33 -8.00
N PHE A 67 -19.11 -10.73 -7.91
CA PHE A 67 -18.44 -11.50 -8.94
C PHE A 67 -18.36 -12.98 -8.55
N HIS A 68 -18.45 -13.86 -9.55
CA HIS A 68 -18.17 -15.27 -9.34
C HIS A 68 -16.72 -15.43 -8.88
N ILE A 69 -16.49 -16.21 -7.82
CA ILE A 69 -15.19 -16.31 -7.16
C ILE A 69 -14.06 -16.76 -8.11
N LEU A 70 -14.34 -17.64 -9.07
CA LEU A 70 -13.34 -18.11 -10.03
C LEU A 70 -12.89 -17.00 -10.98
N ILE A 71 -13.82 -16.21 -11.52
CA ILE A 71 -13.52 -15.05 -12.37
C ILE A 71 -12.71 -14.04 -11.58
N TYR A 72 -13.06 -13.83 -10.32
CA TYR A 72 -12.40 -12.91 -9.44
C TYR A 72 -10.94 -13.30 -9.19
N ILE A 73 -10.68 -14.56 -8.88
CA ILE A 73 -9.32 -15.09 -8.67
C ILE A 73 -8.46 -14.90 -9.92
N VAL A 74 -9.00 -15.17 -11.11
CA VAL A 74 -8.30 -14.97 -12.38
C VAL A 74 -7.94 -13.50 -12.60
N LEU A 75 -8.89 -12.57 -12.40
CA LEU A 75 -8.65 -11.13 -12.53
C LEU A 75 -7.60 -10.63 -11.54
N LEU A 76 -7.64 -11.11 -10.28
CA LEU A 76 -6.64 -10.76 -9.27
C LEU A 76 -5.25 -11.21 -9.68
N LYS A 77 -5.09 -12.44 -10.15
CA LYS A 77 -3.78 -12.98 -10.53
C LYS A 77 -3.20 -12.31 -11.77
N ILE A 78 -4.01 -12.08 -12.79
CA ILE A 78 -3.54 -11.59 -14.10
C ILE A 78 -3.37 -10.08 -14.11
N TYR A 79 -4.22 -9.34 -13.41
CA TYR A 79 -4.30 -7.89 -13.54
C TYR A 79 -3.98 -7.13 -12.24
N VAL A 80 -4.68 -7.47 -11.15
CA VAL A 80 -4.60 -6.69 -9.91
C VAL A 80 -3.27 -6.90 -9.20
N PHE A 81 -2.85 -8.14 -8.97
CA PHE A 81 -1.61 -8.43 -8.24
C PHE A 81 -0.35 -7.93 -8.94
N PRO A 82 -0.16 -8.13 -10.27
CA PRO A 82 0.99 -7.55 -10.96
C PRO A 82 1.04 -6.02 -10.88
N SER A 83 -0.11 -5.36 -11.01
CA SER A 83 -0.19 -3.90 -10.91
C SER A 83 0.11 -3.40 -9.50
N LEU A 84 -0.43 -4.04 -8.47
CA LEU A 84 -0.14 -3.72 -7.08
C LEU A 84 1.33 -3.99 -6.73
N LYS A 85 1.90 -5.10 -7.22
CA LYS A 85 3.31 -5.41 -7.01
C LYS A 85 4.22 -4.32 -7.59
N LYS A 86 3.92 -3.83 -8.79
CA LYS A 86 4.64 -2.74 -9.41
C LYS A 86 4.54 -1.45 -8.57
N TYR A 87 3.35 -1.12 -8.10
CA TYR A 87 3.14 0.04 -7.23
C TYR A 87 3.92 -0.09 -5.92
N LEU A 88 3.82 -1.23 -5.24
CA LEU A 88 4.53 -1.47 -3.98
C LEU A 88 6.04 -1.47 -4.14
N ASN A 89 6.56 -1.95 -5.27
CA ASN A 89 8.00 -1.84 -5.57
C ASN A 89 8.43 -0.37 -5.67
N SER A 90 7.64 0.47 -6.30
CA SER A 90 7.93 1.91 -6.39
C SER A 90 7.86 2.57 -5.00
N VAL A 91 6.87 2.22 -4.19
CA VAL A 91 6.73 2.73 -2.80
C VAL A 91 7.92 2.33 -1.95
N THR A 92 8.32 1.07 -1.98
CA THR A 92 9.46 0.59 -1.16
C THR A 92 10.78 1.18 -1.62
N LYS A 93 11.00 1.35 -2.93
CA LYS A 93 12.17 2.06 -3.47
C LYS A 93 12.18 3.53 -3.04
N GLY A 94 11.03 4.19 -3.05
CA GLY A 94 10.90 5.57 -2.59
C GLY A 94 11.23 5.73 -1.10
N ILE A 95 10.72 4.85 -0.26
CA ILE A 95 11.01 4.83 1.18
C ILE A 95 12.50 4.61 1.42
N LYS A 96 13.10 3.61 0.76
CA LYS A 96 14.53 3.33 0.87
C LYS A 96 15.38 4.53 0.45
N PHE A 97 15.06 5.16 -0.68
CA PHE A 97 15.76 6.34 -1.16
C PHE A 97 15.69 7.49 -0.17
N PHE A 98 14.50 7.80 0.36
CA PHE A 98 14.33 8.88 1.33
C PHE A 98 15.14 8.62 2.61
N ILE A 99 15.08 7.41 3.15
CA ILE A 99 15.80 7.04 4.39
C ILE A 99 17.32 7.10 4.19
N GLU A 100 17.83 6.57 3.07
CA GLU A 100 19.27 6.50 2.81
C GLU A 100 19.88 7.82 2.35
N LYS A 101 19.15 8.61 1.57
CA LYS A 101 19.63 9.86 0.97
C LYS A 101 19.22 11.13 1.72
N GLY A 102 18.18 11.04 2.55
CA GLY A 102 17.65 12.20 3.29
C GLY A 102 16.97 13.26 2.44
N THR A 103 16.73 13.00 1.15
CA THR A 103 16.08 13.92 0.22
C THR A 103 14.72 13.41 -0.20
N PRO A 104 13.71 14.29 -0.40
CA PRO A 104 12.39 13.87 -0.86
C PRO A 104 12.43 13.17 -2.20
N VAL A 105 11.57 12.18 -2.39
CA VAL A 105 11.38 11.48 -3.65
C VAL A 105 10.66 12.40 -4.63
N LYS A 106 11.19 12.50 -5.85
CA LYS A 106 10.56 13.27 -6.92
C LYS A 106 9.34 12.54 -7.47
N GLN A 107 8.42 13.29 -8.06
CA GLN A 107 7.24 12.73 -8.71
C GLN A 107 7.63 11.65 -9.72
N ASN A 108 7.05 10.47 -9.61
CA ASN A 108 7.28 9.32 -10.49
C ASN A 108 8.75 8.89 -10.64
N GLN A 109 9.61 9.22 -9.67
CA GLN A 109 11.05 8.90 -9.71
C GLN A 109 11.32 7.40 -9.89
N PHE A 110 10.50 6.53 -9.31
CA PHE A 110 10.63 5.06 -9.40
C PHE A 110 9.54 4.43 -10.26
N GLY A 111 8.94 5.22 -11.16
CA GLY A 111 7.96 4.77 -12.11
C GLY A 111 6.57 5.37 -11.90
N LYS A 112 5.88 5.57 -13.01
CA LYS A 112 4.50 6.03 -13.04
C LYS A 112 3.56 4.84 -12.93
N HIS A 113 2.49 4.97 -12.16
CA HIS A 113 1.48 3.93 -12.01
C HIS A 113 0.12 4.44 -12.51
N LYS A 114 -0.51 3.67 -13.40
CA LYS A 114 -1.77 4.10 -14.05
C LYS A 114 -2.94 4.35 -13.10
N TRP A 115 -2.89 3.78 -11.90
CA TRP A 115 -3.97 3.96 -10.91
C TRP A 115 -3.67 5.04 -9.88
N PHE A 116 -2.39 5.30 -9.56
CA PHE A 116 -2.00 6.11 -8.40
C PHE A 116 -1.03 7.25 -8.73
N SER A 117 -0.76 7.49 -10.00
CA SER A 117 0.12 8.60 -10.41
C SER A 117 -0.58 9.61 -11.31
#